data_2c297fbfb3b07f616d2ea346ff0b50f1
#
_entry.id   2c297fbfb3b07f616d2ea346ff0b50f1
#
_cell.length_a   1.000
_cell.length_b   1.000
_cell.length_c   1.000
_cell.angle_alpha   90.00
_cell.angle_beta   90.00
_cell.angle_gamma   90.00
#
_symmetry.space_group_name_H-M   'P 1'
#
loop_
_entity.id
_entity.type
_entity.pdbx_description
1 polymer ?
#
loop_
_entity_poly.entity_id
_entity_poly.type
_entity_poly.pdbx_seq_one_letter_code
_entity_poly.pdbx_strand_id
1 'polypeptide(L)'
;MNDRAKPNPRLRQALIVAVCVLAVLLFLYLLLRDRPGSANDYLDDSAPYTFDSSANRTFRTVDSRLAVVSSSGLQLLDDSGKTVLHEIFTLAQPGISVGGERVCAYDIGGTTLCVADFKGNKTDITPSGEIISADLSESG
;
A
#
# COMPACT_ATOMS: atom_id res chain seq x y z
N MET A 1 -67.83 -16.69 19.52
CA MET A 1 -67.76 -17.37 18.20
C MET A 1 -66.56 -16.78 17.49
N ASN A 2 -65.45 -17.53 17.48
CA ASN A 2 -64.18 -17.03 16.95
C ASN A 2 -63.77 -17.94 15.79
N ASP A 3 -64.28 -17.65 14.60
CA ASP A 3 -63.91 -18.35 13.35
C ASP A 3 -62.51 -17.88 12.94
N ARG A 4 -61.51 -18.60 13.42
CA ARG A 4 -60.18 -18.49 12.84
C ARG A 4 -60.18 -19.23 11.51
N ALA A 5 -60.27 -18.50 10.41
CA ALA A 5 -60.13 -19.00 9.06
C ALA A 5 -58.84 -19.83 8.96
N LYS A 6 -58.93 -21.13 8.70
CA LYS A 6 -57.77 -22.01 8.47
C LYS A 6 -57.02 -21.49 7.24
N PRO A 7 -55.73 -21.20 7.33
CA PRO A 7 -54.97 -20.71 6.22
C PRO A 7 -54.88 -21.77 5.12
N ASN A 8 -55.19 -21.35 3.90
CA ASN A 8 -55.24 -22.17 2.72
C ASN A 8 -53.86 -22.86 2.50
N PRO A 9 -53.78 -24.21 2.45
CA PRO A 9 -52.50 -24.91 2.40
C PRO A 9 -51.65 -24.53 1.17
N ARG A 10 -52.31 -24.17 0.05
CA ARG A 10 -51.63 -23.69 -1.16
C ARG A 10 -51.03 -22.32 -0.98
N LEU A 11 -51.67 -21.42 -0.20
CA LEU A 11 -51.13 -20.10 0.08
C LEU A 11 -49.88 -20.19 0.97
N ARG A 12 -49.88 -21.12 1.93
CA ARG A 12 -48.75 -21.37 2.84
C ARG A 12 -47.54 -21.95 2.08
N GLN A 13 -47.77 -22.87 1.16
CA GLN A 13 -46.73 -23.42 0.29
C GLN A 13 -46.14 -22.35 -0.64
N ALA A 14 -46.97 -21.51 -1.25
CA ALA A 14 -46.50 -20.42 -2.11
C ALA A 14 -45.67 -19.41 -1.34
N LEU A 15 -46.05 -19.10 -0.09
CA LEU A 15 -45.29 -18.19 0.76
C LEU A 15 -43.90 -18.76 1.16
N ILE A 16 -43.83 -20.06 1.47
CA ILE A 16 -42.58 -20.74 1.79
C ILE A 16 -41.62 -20.72 0.57
N VAL A 17 -42.16 -21.04 -0.62
CA VAL A 17 -41.35 -21.01 -1.86
C VAL A 17 -40.84 -19.58 -2.14
N ALA A 18 -41.70 -18.57 -1.99
CA ALA A 18 -41.29 -17.18 -2.19
C ALA A 18 -40.16 -16.74 -1.23
N VAL A 19 -40.24 -17.12 0.05
CA VAL A 19 -39.22 -16.84 1.04
C VAL A 19 -37.92 -17.55 0.71
N CYS A 20 -37.96 -18.83 0.29
CA CYS A 20 -36.77 -19.56 -0.11
C CYS A 20 -36.10 -18.94 -1.34
N VAL A 21 -36.85 -18.53 -2.35
CA VAL A 21 -36.30 -17.86 -3.55
C VAL A 21 -35.64 -16.54 -3.16
N LEU A 22 -36.28 -15.76 -2.29
CA LEU A 22 -35.75 -14.49 -1.84
C LEU A 22 -34.45 -14.66 -1.01
N ALA A 23 -34.41 -15.71 -0.18
CA ALA A 23 -33.19 -16.05 0.58
C ALA A 23 -32.03 -16.47 -0.34
N VAL A 24 -32.32 -17.27 -1.39
CA VAL A 24 -31.30 -17.68 -2.38
C VAL A 24 -30.80 -16.46 -3.17
N LEU A 25 -31.69 -15.56 -3.60
CA LEU A 25 -31.31 -14.35 -4.30
C LEU A 25 -30.47 -13.41 -3.42
N LEU A 26 -30.83 -13.28 -2.14
CA LEU A 26 -30.07 -12.49 -1.18
C LEU A 26 -28.68 -13.09 -0.94
N PHE A 27 -28.60 -14.41 -0.79
CA PHE A 27 -27.34 -15.13 -0.62
C PHE A 27 -26.43 -14.98 -1.85
N LEU A 28 -27.02 -15.12 -3.06
CA LEU A 28 -26.31 -14.93 -4.32
C LEU A 28 -25.83 -13.47 -4.47
N TYR A 29 -26.66 -12.49 -4.07
CA TYR A 29 -26.28 -11.08 -4.05
C TYR A 29 -25.12 -10.82 -3.11
N LEU A 30 -25.12 -11.39 -1.90
CA LEU A 30 -24.01 -11.27 -0.95
C LEU A 30 -22.72 -11.92 -1.47
N LEU A 31 -22.82 -13.11 -2.08
CA LEU A 31 -21.65 -13.76 -2.69
C LEU A 31 -21.07 -12.98 -3.88
N LEU A 32 -21.91 -12.26 -4.63
CA LEU A 32 -21.46 -11.42 -5.75
C LEU A 32 -20.93 -10.07 -5.26
N ARG A 33 -21.45 -9.57 -4.14
CA ARG A 33 -21.00 -8.32 -3.50
C ARG A 33 -19.65 -8.48 -2.81
N ASP A 34 -19.43 -9.62 -2.15
CA ASP A 34 -18.18 -9.93 -1.42
C ASP A 34 -17.17 -10.67 -2.30
N ARG A 35 -17.24 -10.55 -3.62
CA ARG A 35 -16.09 -10.97 -4.44
C ARG A 35 -14.95 -10.01 -4.13
N PRO A 36 -13.89 -10.47 -3.43
CA PRO A 36 -12.64 -9.73 -3.43
C PRO A 36 -12.29 -9.54 -4.90
N GLY A 37 -12.01 -8.30 -5.29
CA GLY A 37 -11.81 -7.89 -6.66
C GLY A 37 -11.05 -8.93 -7.46
N SER A 38 -11.55 -9.20 -8.65
CA SER A 38 -10.87 -10.08 -9.62
C SER A 38 -9.40 -9.65 -9.70
N ALA A 39 -8.48 -10.61 -9.80
CA ALA A 39 -7.03 -10.37 -9.91
C ALA A 39 -6.65 -9.38 -11.05
N ASN A 40 -7.60 -8.97 -11.89
CA ASN A 40 -7.46 -7.91 -12.89
C ASN A 40 -7.74 -6.50 -12.35
N ASP A 41 -8.35 -6.35 -11.16
CA ASP A 41 -8.57 -5.03 -10.52
C ASP A 41 -7.26 -4.42 -9.99
N TYR A 42 -6.22 -5.24 -9.82
CA TYR A 42 -4.87 -4.75 -9.48
C TYR A 42 -4.18 -3.97 -10.61
N LEU A 43 -4.74 -3.96 -11.81
CA LEU A 43 -4.15 -3.26 -12.97
C LEU A 43 -4.90 -1.97 -13.36
N ASP A 44 -6.08 -1.70 -12.81
CA ASP A 44 -6.92 -0.58 -13.27
C ASP A 44 -7.10 0.55 -12.23
N ASP A 45 -6.72 0.32 -10.96
CA ASP A 45 -6.75 1.35 -9.89
C ASP A 45 -5.32 1.75 -9.44
N SER A 46 -4.31 1.42 -10.23
CA SER A 46 -2.98 1.97 -10.06
C SER A 46 -3.00 3.41 -10.58
N ALA A 47 -3.37 4.34 -9.72
CA ALA A 47 -2.89 5.69 -9.90
C ALA A 47 -1.39 5.59 -10.19
N PRO A 48 -0.88 6.05 -11.36
CA PRO A 48 0.52 5.85 -11.69
C PRO A 48 1.34 6.51 -10.59
N TYR A 49 2.14 5.69 -9.88
CA TYR A 49 3.08 6.21 -8.90
C TYR A 49 3.96 7.25 -9.60
N THR A 50 3.74 8.51 -9.28
CA THR A 50 4.54 9.59 -9.86
C THR A 50 5.78 9.74 -8.99
N PHE A 51 6.91 9.27 -9.48
CA PHE A 51 8.21 9.44 -8.83
C PHE A 51 9.18 10.12 -9.79
N ASP A 52 10.22 10.71 -9.21
CA ASP A 52 11.26 11.39 -9.95
C ASP A 52 11.88 10.48 -11.02
N SER A 53 11.90 10.98 -12.27
CA SER A 53 12.41 10.23 -13.44
C SER A 53 13.91 10.36 -13.65
N SER A 54 14.67 10.89 -12.67
CA SER A 54 16.12 11.05 -12.77
C SER A 54 16.85 9.72 -13.02
N ALA A 55 18.07 9.79 -13.55
CA ALA A 55 18.93 8.63 -13.79
C ALA A 55 19.39 8.00 -12.45
N ASN A 56 19.84 6.74 -12.51
CA ASN A 56 20.37 6.00 -11.36
C ASN A 56 19.39 5.91 -10.18
N ARG A 57 18.30 5.14 -10.36
CA ARG A 57 17.27 4.93 -9.35
C ARG A 57 17.44 3.59 -8.67
N THR A 58 17.23 3.58 -7.36
CA THR A 58 17.14 2.36 -6.56
C THR A 58 15.83 2.37 -5.76
N PHE A 59 15.17 1.22 -5.70
CA PHE A 59 13.89 1.05 -5.05
C PHE A 59 14.01 0.06 -3.90
N ARG A 60 13.29 0.29 -2.81
CA ARG A 60 13.06 -0.66 -1.73
C ARG A 60 11.63 -0.59 -1.27
N THR A 61 11.06 -1.74 -0.99
CA THR A 61 9.75 -1.83 -0.34
C THR A 61 9.94 -2.01 1.16
N VAL A 62 9.09 -1.34 1.94
CA VAL A 62 8.98 -1.47 3.39
C VAL A 62 7.52 -1.77 3.67
N ASP A 63 7.20 -3.03 3.94
CA ASP A 63 5.84 -3.54 3.95
C ASP A 63 5.15 -3.28 2.60
N SER A 64 4.04 -2.52 2.60
CA SER A 64 3.31 -2.10 1.39
C SER A 64 3.72 -0.71 0.88
N ARG A 65 4.72 -0.07 1.49
CA ARG A 65 5.21 1.28 1.17
C ARG A 65 6.44 1.21 0.28
N LEU A 66 6.71 2.28 -0.47
CA LEU A 66 7.81 2.35 -1.42
C LEU A 66 8.80 3.48 -1.08
N ALA A 67 10.07 3.15 -1.06
CA ALA A 67 11.17 4.10 -1.01
C ALA A 67 11.90 4.14 -2.35
N VAL A 68 12.11 5.34 -2.87
CA VAL A 68 12.82 5.61 -4.12
C VAL A 68 13.98 6.54 -3.82
N VAL A 69 15.20 6.10 -4.11
CA VAL A 69 16.40 6.93 -4.06
C VAL A 69 16.94 7.10 -5.47
N SER A 70 17.24 8.32 -5.83
CA SER A 70 17.73 8.68 -7.16
C SER A 70 18.91 9.65 -7.06
N SER A 71 19.49 10.01 -8.18
CA SER A 71 20.52 11.04 -8.22
C SER A 71 20.05 12.42 -7.76
N SER A 72 18.73 12.67 -7.70
CA SER A 72 18.12 13.91 -7.25
C SER A 72 17.57 13.90 -5.83
N GLY A 73 17.56 12.74 -5.13
CA GLY A 73 17.13 12.69 -3.74
C GLY A 73 16.40 11.41 -3.33
N LEU A 74 15.60 11.55 -2.27
CA LEU A 74 14.81 10.50 -1.65
C LEU A 74 13.31 10.84 -1.74
N GLN A 75 12.50 9.88 -2.18
CA GLN A 75 11.04 9.96 -2.15
C GLN A 75 10.48 8.74 -1.41
N LEU A 76 9.60 8.98 -0.45
CA LEU A 76 8.86 7.95 0.28
C LEU A 76 7.39 8.03 -0.07
N LEU A 77 6.80 6.90 -0.43
CA LEU A 77 5.39 6.77 -0.78
C LEU A 77 4.71 5.80 0.17
N ASP A 78 3.50 6.12 0.59
CA ASP A 78 2.65 5.26 1.41
C ASP A 78 2.05 4.10 0.59
N ASP A 79 1.24 3.28 1.23
CA ASP A 79 0.54 2.13 0.65
C ASP A 79 -0.49 2.53 -0.42
N SER A 80 -0.94 3.79 -0.44
CA SER A 80 -1.81 4.34 -1.48
C SER A 80 -1.04 4.97 -2.66
N GLY A 81 0.30 4.98 -2.60
CA GLY A 81 1.16 5.64 -3.58
C GLY A 81 1.29 7.15 -3.42
N LYS A 82 0.77 7.71 -2.33
CA LYS A 82 0.91 9.13 -2.02
C LYS A 82 2.29 9.42 -1.45
N THR A 83 2.92 10.49 -1.90
CA THR A 83 4.20 10.96 -1.36
C THR A 83 4.04 11.42 0.09
N VAL A 84 4.77 10.78 0.99
CA VAL A 84 4.89 11.13 2.43
C VAL A 84 6.05 12.08 2.65
N LEU A 85 7.16 11.82 1.97
CA LEU A 85 8.38 12.63 2.05
C LEU A 85 9.01 12.74 0.66
N HIS A 86 9.48 13.95 0.32
CA HIS A 86 10.28 14.17 -0.88
C HIS A 86 11.42 15.14 -0.52
N GLU A 87 12.64 14.61 -0.45
CA GLU A 87 13.84 15.34 -0.14
C GLU A 87 14.74 15.44 -1.35
N ILE A 88 15.18 16.66 -1.65
CA ILE A 88 16.01 16.96 -2.82
C ILE A 88 17.44 17.18 -2.39
N PHE A 89 18.32 16.30 -2.83
CA PHE A 89 19.76 16.39 -2.67
C PHE A 89 20.46 15.61 -3.79
N THR A 90 21.71 15.95 -4.09
CA THR A 90 22.43 15.32 -5.20
C THR A 90 23.21 14.11 -4.70
N LEU A 91 23.02 12.97 -5.38
CA LEU A 91 23.79 11.75 -5.19
C LEU A 91 24.45 11.37 -6.51
N ALA A 92 25.76 11.20 -6.51
CA ALA A 92 26.50 10.74 -7.69
C ALA A 92 26.24 9.24 -7.94
N GLN A 93 26.24 8.46 -6.86
CA GLN A 93 25.99 7.03 -6.88
C GLN A 93 25.00 6.64 -5.76
N PRO A 94 23.67 6.69 -6.03
CA PRO A 94 22.66 6.49 -5.02
C PRO A 94 22.69 5.08 -4.41
N GLY A 95 22.80 5.00 -3.10
CA GLY A 95 22.63 3.80 -2.29
C GLY A 95 21.38 3.90 -1.41
N ILE A 96 20.76 2.76 -1.10
CA ILE A 96 19.60 2.68 -0.22
C ILE A 96 19.74 1.48 0.73
N SER A 97 19.46 1.70 2.00
CA SER A 97 19.27 0.66 3.01
C SER A 97 17.97 0.89 3.77
N VAL A 98 17.41 -0.18 4.30
CA VAL A 98 16.14 -0.18 5.03
C VAL A 98 16.34 -0.94 6.34
N GLY A 99 15.88 -0.38 7.45
CA GLY A 99 15.86 -1.02 8.77
C GLY A 99 14.58 -0.66 9.52
N GLY A 100 13.72 -1.64 9.80
CA GLY A 100 12.41 -1.42 10.35
C GLY A 100 11.57 -0.47 9.48
N GLU A 101 11.03 0.60 10.07
CA GLU A 101 10.25 1.62 9.35
C GLU A 101 11.10 2.78 8.79
N ARG A 102 12.43 2.66 8.79
CA ARG A 102 13.33 3.72 8.35
C ARG A 102 14.01 3.36 7.04
N VAL A 103 14.36 4.39 6.31
CA VAL A 103 15.09 4.33 5.03
C VAL A 103 16.33 5.22 5.15
N CYS A 104 17.47 4.69 4.75
CA CYS A 104 18.71 5.43 4.61
C CYS A 104 19.02 5.60 3.12
N ALA A 105 19.12 6.85 2.68
CA ALA A 105 19.62 7.21 1.36
C ALA A 105 21.04 7.77 1.51
N TYR A 106 21.98 7.31 0.70
CA TYR A 106 23.39 7.73 0.80
C TYR A 106 24.07 7.76 -0.57
N ASP A 107 25.16 8.51 -0.64
CA ASP A 107 26.02 8.59 -1.83
C ASP A 107 27.24 7.69 -1.67
N ILE A 108 27.33 6.65 -2.50
CA ILE A 108 28.49 5.75 -2.51
C ILE A 108 29.69 6.51 -3.09
N GLY A 109 30.78 6.60 -2.30
CA GLY A 109 31.96 7.42 -2.63
C GLY A 109 31.79 8.89 -2.30
N GLY A 110 30.62 9.30 -1.77
CA GLY A 110 30.35 10.64 -1.29
C GLY A 110 30.25 10.74 0.23
N THR A 111 29.75 11.87 0.72
CA THR A 111 29.56 12.17 2.14
C THR A 111 28.12 12.56 2.48
N THR A 112 27.19 12.34 1.58
CA THR A 112 25.78 12.64 1.79
C THR A 112 25.06 11.39 2.31
N LEU A 113 24.39 11.51 3.45
CA LEU A 113 23.58 10.46 4.05
C LEU A 113 22.37 11.07 4.74
N CYS A 114 21.20 10.58 4.39
CA CYS A 114 19.92 10.99 4.96
C CYS A 114 19.16 9.76 5.46
N VAL A 115 18.70 9.79 6.71
CA VAL A 115 17.81 8.78 7.28
C VAL A 115 16.43 9.40 7.43
N ALA A 116 15.41 8.72 6.91
CA ALA A 116 14.02 9.18 6.97
C ALA A 116 13.08 8.05 7.36
N ASP A 117 11.87 8.41 7.81
CA ASP A 117 10.79 7.46 8.10
C ASP A 117 9.52 7.81 7.31
N PHE A 118 8.56 6.88 7.28
CA PHE A 118 7.28 7.08 6.63
C PHE A 118 6.28 7.95 7.43
N LYS A 119 6.73 8.58 8.52
CA LYS A 119 6.00 9.62 9.27
C LYS A 119 6.42 11.03 8.85
N GLY A 120 7.40 11.12 7.92
CA GLY A 120 7.93 12.39 7.42
C GLY A 120 9.08 12.96 8.26
N ASN A 121 9.60 12.22 9.24
CA ASN A 121 10.78 12.64 9.98
C ASN A 121 12.04 12.32 9.17
N LYS A 122 13.03 13.21 9.24
CA LYS A 122 14.34 13.00 8.62
C LYS A 122 15.49 13.46 9.51
N THR A 123 16.65 12.89 9.25
CA THR A 123 17.91 13.28 9.87
C THR A 123 19.01 13.20 8.82
N ASP A 124 19.68 14.31 8.60
CA ASP A 124 20.86 14.38 7.74
C ASP A 124 22.10 14.11 8.57
N ILE A 125 22.95 13.22 8.07
CA ILE A 125 24.20 12.83 8.72
C ILE A 125 25.33 13.13 7.75
N THR A 126 26.35 13.83 8.24
CA THR A 126 27.56 14.10 7.45
C THR A 126 28.71 13.24 8.01
N PRO A 127 29.04 12.13 7.35
CA PRO A 127 30.19 11.32 7.74
C PRO A 127 31.52 12.10 7.62
N SER A 128 32.52 11.70 8.40
CA SER A 128 33.86 12.28 8.34
C SER A 128 34.69 11.82 7.15
N GLY A 129 34.20 10.88 6.35
CA GLY A 129 34.85 10.32 5.17
C GLY A 129 33.85 9.81 4.16
N GLU A 130 34.36 9.33 3.02
CA GLU A 130 33.58 8.76 1.95
C GLU A 130 32.80 7.52 2.41
N ILE A 131 31.53 7.40 2.00
CA ILE A 131 30.65 6.29 2.33
C ILE A 131 30.89 5.16 1.32
N ILE A 132 31.32 4.01 1.80
CA ILE A 132 31.41 2.80 0.99
C ILE A 132 30.07 2.08 0.99
N SER A 133 29.44 1.96 2.14
CA SER A 133 28.11 1.40 2.33
C SER A 133 27.51 1.91 3.63
N ALA A 134 26.20 1.95 3.72
CA ALA A 134 25.47 2.24 4.94
C ALA A 134 24.36 1.20 5.12
N ASP A 135 24.12 0.82 6.36
CA ASP A 135 23.04 -0.10 6.69
C ASP A 135 22.33 0.36 7.95
N LEU A 136 21.02 0.09 8.02
CA LEU A 136 20.17 0.39 9.15
C LEU A 136 19.86 -0.88 9.94
N SER A 137 20.02 -0.80 11.25
CA SER A 137 19.57 -1.83 12.17
C SER A 137 18.02 -1.83 12.26
N GLU A 138 17.42 -2.99 12.38
CA GLU A 138 15.96 -3.14 12.61
C GLU A 138 15.53 -2.53 13.96
N SER A 139 16.42 -2.44 14.90
CA SER A 139 16.15 -1.91 16.26
C SER A 139 16.28 -0.39 16.38
N GLY A 140 16.67 0.31 15.33
CA GLY A 140 16.78 1.76 15.28
C GLY A 140 18.11 2.27 15.78
#